data_8cd174e2169df59e1a1b914ee436e413
#
_entry.id   8cd174e2169df59e1a1b914ee436e413
#
_cell.length_a   1.000
_cell.length_b   1.000
_cell.length_c   1.000
_cell.angle_alpha   90.00
_cell.angle_beta   90.00
_cell.angle_gamma   90.00
#
_symmetry.space_group_name_H-M   'P 1'
#
loop_
_entity.id
_entity.type
_entity.pdbx_description
1 polymer ?
#
loop_
_entity_poly.entity_id
_entity_poly.type
_entity_poly.pdbx_seq_one_letter_code
_entity_poly.pdbx_strand_id
1 'polypeptide(L)'
;VARRTKAEALATRTAILDAAERLFHERGVSRTSLQHVAQAAGVTRGAVYWHFEDKADLFNAMMERVRLPLEEAAVRLDNCDAGEPLQQLRQLLVSVLQRVDDDPQSRRVFEIATHKVEYVDELVAVQTRHLQAVREHLATIGRCLARAGIDTRDALGLHTLLVGFIHTWMLDPGSFDLAREGARAIDVYLAGLAARDAQAASSAGTCAAR
;
A
#
# COMPACT_ATOMS: atom_id res chain seq x y z
N VAL A 1 30.57 1.59 28.72
CA VAL A 1 29.74 1.24 27.55
C VAL A 1 29.44 2.55 26.82
N ALA A 2 30.05 2.77 25.64
CA ALA A 2 29.81 3.98 24.84
C ALA A 2 28.31 4.05 24.47
N ARG A 3 27.70 5.20 24.76
CA ARG A 3 26.30 5.48 24.39
C ARG A 3 26.24 5.57 22.87
N ARG A 4 25.58 4.63 22.20
CA ARG A 4 25.36 4.67 20.76
C ARG A 4 24.71 6.00 20.38
N THR A 5 25.24 6.66 19.36
CA THR A 5 24.66 7.90 18.86
C THR A 5 23.30 7.61 18.19
N LYS A 6 22.44 8.61 18.10
CA LYS A 6 21.13 8.48 17.40
C LYS A 6 21.32 8.01 15.94
N ALA A 7 22.40 8.45 15.29
CA ALA A 7 22.74 8.06 13.93
C ALA A 7 23.12 6.57 13.82
N GLU A 8 23.93 6.05 14.77
CA GLU A 8 24.29 4.63 14.81
C GLU A 8 23.08 3.71 15.09
N ALA A 9 22.16 4.17 15.96
CA ALA A 9 20.93 3.46 16.23
C ALA A 9 20.04 3.39 14.98
N LEU A 10 19.92 4.49 14.23
CA LEU A 10 19.15 4.54 13.00
C LEU A 10 19.79 3.64 11.91
N ALA A 11 21.10 3.69 11.75
CA ALA A 11 21.83 2.84 10.81
C ALA A 11 21.63 1.34 11.14
N THR A 12 21.68 0.97 12.43
CA THR A 12 21.42 -0.40 12.88
C THR A 12 19.97 -0.83 12.55
N ARG A 13 19.00 0.04 12.83
CA ARG A 13 17.60 -0.22 12.51
C ARG A 13 17.37 -0.44 11.01
N THR A 14 17.99 0.37 10.19
CA THR A 14 17.95 0.25 8.73
C THR A 14 18.54 -1.08 8.26
N ALA A 15 19.73 -1.46 8.77
CA ALA A 15 20.36 -2.73 8.43
C ALA A 15 19.51 -3.95 8.82
N ILE A 16 18.82 -3.89 9.97
CA ILE A 16 17.88 -4.96 10.38
C ILE A 16 16.71 -5.06 9.42
N LEU A 17 16.10 -3.93 9.02
CA LEU A 17 14.99 -3.89 8.07
C LEU A 17 15.40 -4.41 6.69
N ASP A 18 16.59 -4.04 6.19
CA ASP A 18 17.10 -4.53 4.90
C ASP A 18 17.36 -6.04 4.91
N ALA A 19 17.88 -6.56 6.02
CA ALA A 19 18.07 -7.99 6.21
C ALA A 19 16.74 -8.74 6.31
N ALA A 20 15.75 -8.18 7.00
CA ALA A 20 14.41 -8.74 7.12
C ALA A 20 13.72 -8.80 5.76
N GLU A 21 13.72 -7.70 5.00
CA GLU A 21 13.14 -7.61 3.66
C GLU A 21 13.70 -8.70 2.74
N ARG A 22 15.02 -8.85 2.70
CA ARG A 22 15.67 -9.89 1.90
C ARG A 22 15.26 -11.30 2.33
N LEU A 23 15.31 -11.61 3.64
CA LEU A 23 14.99 -12.94 4.15
C LEU A 23 13.50 -13.27 4.01
N PHE A 24 12.61 -12.33 4.23
CA PHE A 24 11.18 -12.51 4.03
C PHE A 24 10.85 -12.79 2.55
N HIS A 25 11.51 -12.09 1.65
CA HIS A 25 11.37 -12.33 0.21
C HIS A 25 11.86 -13.72 -0.20
N GLU A 26 13.05 -14.13 0.29
CA GLU A 26 13.67 -15.42 -0.07
C GLU A 26 12.96 -16.63 0.54
N ARG A 27 12.55 -16.55 1.82
CA ARG A 27 12.13 -17.70 2.63
C ARG A 27 10.68 -17.67 3.07
N GLY A 28 10.02 -16.53 2.95
CA GLY A 28 8.72 -16.24 3.55
C GLY A 28 8.82 -15.74 5.00
N VAL A 29 7.76 -15.10 5.47
CA VAL A 29 7.73 -14.45 6.79
C VAL A 29 7.66 -15.48 7.91
N SER A 30 6.82 -16.52 7.79
CA SER A 30 6.67 -17.57 8.82
C SER A 30 7.96 -18.33 9.08
N ARG A 31 8.72 -18.64 8.03
CA ARG A 31 9.99 -19.43 8.11
C ARG A 31 11.22 -18.60 8.48
N THR A 32 11.08 -17.29 8.65
CA THR A 32 12.15 -16.39 9.06
C THR A 32 12.02 -16.05 10.54
N SER A 33 13.08 -16.29 11.32
CA SER A 33 13.16 -15.92 12.75
C SER A 33 13.94 -14.61 12.93
N LEU A 34 13.71 -13.89 14.04
CA LEU A 34 14.51 -12.72 14.41
C LEU A 34 16.01 -13.06 14.60
N GLN A 35 16.33 -14.32 14.93
CA GLN A 35 17.73 -14.79 15.00
C GLN A 35 18.36 -14.84 13.59
N HIS A 36 17.62 -15.31 12.57
CA HIS A 36 18.09 -15.26 11.18
C HIS A 36 18.33 -13.83 10.71
N VAL A 37 17.43 -12.91 11.07
CA VAL A 37 17.56 -11.50 10.73
C VAL A 37 18.76 -10.87 11.41
N ALA A 38 18.97 -11.13 12.72
CA ALA A 38 20.14 -10.64 13.46
C ALA A 38 21.46 -11.07 12.79
N GLN A 39 21.56 -12.35 12.45
CA GLN A 39 22.75 -12.91 11.79
C GLN A 39 22.98 -12.26 10.42
N ALA A 40 21.94 -12.11 9.59
CA ALA A 40 22.01 -11.51 8.28
C ALA A 40 22.31 -10.01 8.30
N ALA A 41 21.90 -9.29 9.36
CA ALA A 41 22.20 -7.88 9.59
C ALA A 41 23.57 -7.65 10.24
N GLY A 42 24.29 -8.70 10.65
CA GLY A 42 25.57 -8.58 11.36
C GLY A 42 25.44 -7.98 12.76
N VAL A 43 24.30 -8.16 13.43
CA VAL A 43 24.03 -7.61 14.76
C VAL A 43 23.69 -8.73 15.76
N THR A 44 23.71 -8.39 17.05
CA THR A 44 23.28 -9.34 18.09
C THR A 44 21.76 -9.48 18.11
N ARG A 45 21.24 -10.63 18.57
CA ARG A 45 19.80 -10.81 18.81
C ARG A 45 19.22 -9.74 19.75
N GLY A 46 19.96 -9.37 20.80
CA GLY A 46 19.57 -8.29 21.72
C GLY A 46 19.43 -6.94 21.03
N ALA A 47 20.25 -6.65 20.00
CA ALA A 47 20.13 -5.42 19.21
C ALA A 47 18.84 -5.42 18.38
N VAL A 48 18.39 -6.57 17.88
CA VAL A 48 17.09 -6.67 17.18
C VAL A 48 15.94 -6.37 18.13
N TYR A 49 15.91 -7.01 19.32
CA TYR A 49 14.88 -6.79 20.33
C TYR A 49 14.88 -5.38 20.94
N TRP A 50 15.97 -4.65 20.83
CA TRP A 50 16.01 -3.24 21.22
C TRP A 50 15.24 -2.35 20.23
N HIS A 51 15.16 -2.73 18.95
CA HIS A 51 14.50 -1.98 17.89
C HIS A 51 13.07 -2.47 17.58
N PHE A 52 12.80 -3.75 17.78
CA PHE A 52 11.55 -4.41 17.40
C PHE A 52 11.13 -5.38 18.47
N GLU A 53 9.88 -5.28 18.89
CA GLU A 53 9.31 -6.10 19.95
C GLU A 53 9.22 -7.58 19.54
N ASP A 54 8.74 -7.81 18.32
CA ASP A 54 8.56 -9.13 17.74
C ASP A 54 8.71 -9.13 16.19
N LYS A 55 8.43 -10.26 15.57
CA LYS A 55 8.49 -10.39 14.11
C LYS A 55 7.38 -9.59 13.41
N ALA A 56 6.22 -9.44 14.02
CA ALA A 56 5.13 -8.66 13.47
C ALA A 56 5.44 -7.15 13.49
N ASP A 57 6.06 -6.65 14.56
CA ASP A 57 6.54 -5.27 14.64
C ASP A 57 7.61 -4.99 13.57
N LEU A 58 8.57 -5.90 13.40
CA LEU A 58 9.59 -5.81 12.35
C LEU A 58 8.96 -5.80 10.94
N PHE A 59 7.97 -6.68 10.68
CA PHE A 59 7.25 -6.73 9.42
C PHE A 59 6.48 -5.43 9.16
N ASN A 60 5.76 -4.93 10.16
CA ASN A 60 5.02 -3.68 10.05
C ASN A 60 5.93 -2.49 9.78
N ALA A 61 7.07 -2.42 10.43
CA ALA A 61 8.07 -1.38 10.19
C ALA A 61 8.70 -1.46 8.77
N MET A 62 8.84 -2.67 8.22
CA MET A 62 9.24 -2.86 6.82
C MET A 62 8.16 -2.33 5.85
N MET A 63 6.90 -2.66 6.10
CA MET A 63 5.78 -2.16 5.29
C MET A 63 5.68 -0.64 5.30
N GLU A 64 5.94 0.00 6.42
CA GLU A 64 5.88 1.47 6.55
C GLU A 64 6.89 2.20 5.68
N ARG A 65 8.05 1.61 5.36
CA ARG A 65 9.03 2.21 4.44
C ARG A 65 8.46 2.51 3.05
N VAL A 66 7.49 1.71 2.61
CA VAL A 66 6.83 1.85 1.30
C VAL A 66 5.50 2.56 1.42
N ARG A 67 4.78 2.36 2.53
CA ARG A 67 3.44 2.91 2.76
C ARG A 67 3.45 4.42 3.03
N LEU A 68 4.35 4.90 3.89
CA LEU A 68 4.41 6.31 4.27
C LEU A 68 4.46 7.29 3.08
N PRO A 69 5.28 7.09 2.04
CA PRO A 69 5.28 7.99 0.88
C PRO A 69 3.95 8.04 0.12
N LEU A 70 3.18 6.94 0.11
CA LEU A 70 1.85 6.90 -0.51
C LEU A 70 0.80 7.62 0.35
N GLU A 71 0.88 7.47 1.68
CA GLU A 71 0.04 8.19 2.64
C GLU A 71 0.29 9.71 2.60
N GLU A 72 1.55 10.13 2.53
CA GLU A 72 1.90 11.53 2.36
C GLU A 72 1.35 12.11 1.04
N ALA A 73 1.36 11.33 -0.03
CA ALA A 73 0.73 11.73 -1.30
C ALA A 73 -0.79 11.87 -1.13
N ALA A 74 -1.45 10.93 -0.43
CA ALA A 74 -2.88 10.99 -0.15
C ALA A 74 -3.25 12.20 0.72
N VAL A 75 -2.47 12.50 1.77
CA VAL A 75 -2.68 13.68 2.63
C VAL A 75 -2.50 15.00 1.84
N ARG A 76 -1.54 15.05 0.91
CA ARG A 76 -1.40 16.21 0.02
C ARG A 76 -2.64 16.42 -0.85
N LEU A 77 -3.28 15.34 -1.30
CA LEU A 77 -4.53 15.42 -2.07
C LEU A 77 -5.71 15.90 -1.22
N ASP A 78 -5.79 15.47 0.04
CA ASP A 78 -6.84 15.92 0.96
C ASP A 78 -6.74 17.43 1.26
N ASN A 79 -5.53 18.01 1.20
CA ASN A 79 -5.26 19.42 1.49
C ASN A 79 -5.24 20.33 0.25
N CYS A 80 -5.42 19.81 -0.96
CA CYS A 80 -5.47 20.61 -2.18
C CYS A 80 -6.91 20.97 -2.53
N ASP A 81 -7.30 22.22 -2.23
CA ASP A 81 -8.59 22.78 -2.64
C ASP A 81 -8.69 23.08 -4.15
N ALA A 82 -7.59 23.02 -4.89
CA ALA A 82 -7.49 23.36 -6.30
C ALA A 82 -7.34 22.13 -7.18
N GLY A 83 -8.43 21.67 -7.82
CA GLY A 83 -8.41 20.66 -8.85
C GLY A 83 -9.64 19.74 -8.87
N GLU A 84 -9.83 19.03 -9.97
CA GLU A 84 -10.90 18.06 -10.10
C GLU A 84 -10.64 16.82 -9.24
N PRO A 85 -11.53 16.45 -8.29
CA PRO A 85 -11.30 15.36 -7.34
C PRO A 85 -11.01 14.02 -8.01
N LEU A 86 -11.66 13.71 -9.13
CA LEU A 86 -11.44 12.47 -9.87
C LEU A 86 -10.08 12.44 -10.57
N GLN A 87 -9.60 13.58 -11.06
CA GLN A 87 -8.27 13.67 -11.66
C GLN A 87 -7.18 13.48 -10.60
N GLN A 88 -7.36 14.06 -9.42
CA GLN A 88 -6.45 13.87 -8.28
C GLN A 88 -6.42 12.41 -7.84
N LEU A 89 -7.59 11.77 -7.70
CA LEU A 89 -7.70 10.36 -7.36
C LEU A 89 -7.02 9.47 -8.41
N ARG A 90 -7.25 9.74 -9.70
CA ARG A 90 -6.56 9.08 -10.81
C ARG A 90 -5.04 9.17 -10.68
N GLN A 91 -4.52 10.38 -10.47
CA GLN A 91 -3.07 10.60 -10.30
C GLN A 91 -2.50 9.81 -9.14
N LEU A 92 -3.19 9.77 -7.99
CA LEU A 92 -2.78 8.96 -6.85
C LEU A 92 -2.71 7.48 -7.22
N LEU A 93 -3.79 6.92 -7.76
CA LEU A 93 -3.86 5.49 -8.10
C LEU A 93 -2.79 5.09 -9.12
N VAL A 94 -2.58 5.91 -10.16
CA VAL A 94 -1.54 5.68 -11.17
C VAL A 94 -0.13 5.79 -10.56
N SER A 95 0.11 6.72 -9.64
CA SER A 95 1.41 6.85 -8.97
C SER A 95 1.77 5.62 -8.12
N VAL A 96 0.77 4.92 -7.56
CA VAL A 96 0.99 3.64 -6.86
C VAL A 96 1.49 2.57 -7.84
N LEU A 97 0.85 2.44 -9.01
CA LEU A 97 1.27 1.48 -10.04
C LEU A 97 2.69 1.77 -10.54
N GLN A 98 2.98 3.03 -10.87
CA GLN A 98 4.31 3.48 -11.28
C GLN A 98 5.36 3.15 -10.23
N ARG A 99 5.05 3.40 -8.95
CA ARG A 99 5.98 3.11 -7.87
C ARG A 99 6.30 1.61 -7.73
N VAL A 100 5.30 0.75 -7.92
CA VAL A 100 5.51 -0.71 -7.91
C VAL A 100 6.35 -1.15 -9.10
N ASP A 101 6.19 -0.50 -10.26
CA ASP A 101 6.94 -0.80 -11.47
C ASP A 101 8.39 -0.29 -11.41
N ASP A 102 8.59 0.96 -10.97
CA ASP A 102 9.88 1.65 -11.01
C ASP A 102 10.78 1.39 -9.80
N ASP A 103 10.20 1.13 -8.60
CA ASP A 103 10.96 0.98 -7.36
C ASP A 103 11.09 -0.49 -6.92
N PRO A 104 12.29 -1.09 -7.07
CA PRO A 104 12.53 -2.48 -6.68
C PRO A 104 12.23 -2.78 -5.20
N GLN A 105 12.39 -1.80 -4.31
CA GLN A 105 12.05 -1.98 -2.89
C GLN A 105 10.55 -2.07 -2.69
N SER A 106 9.78 -1.16 -3.28
CA SER A 106 8.32 -1.20 -3.25
C SER A 106 7.80 -2.53 -3.80
N ARG A 107 8.32 -2.97 -4.95
CA ARG A 107 7.97 -4.26 -5.56
C ARG A 107 8.20 -5.42 -4.61
N ARG A 108 9.41 -5.55 -4.02
CA ARG A 108 9.70 -6.62 -3.06
C ARG A 108 8.79 -6.60 -1.84
N VAL A 109 8.55 -5.44 -1.27
CA VAL A 109 7.69 -5.31 -0.08
C VAL A 109 6.24 -5.70 -0.41
N PHE A 110 5.70 -5.27 -1.54
CA PHE A 110 4.38 -5.70 -2.01
C PHE A 110 4.32 -7.21 -2.27
N GLU A 111 5.37 -7.80 -2.90
CA GLU A 111 5.45 -9.25 -3.12
C GLU A 111 5.47 -10.02 -1.79
N ILE A 112 6.24 -9.55 -0.80
CA ILE A 112 6.26 -10.16 0.52
C ILE A 112 4.86 -10.11 1.14
N ALA A 113 4.20 -8.95 1.11
CA ALA A 113 2.89 -8.75 1.72
C ALA A 113 1.78 -9.58 1.07
N THR A 114 1.86 -9.85 -0.24
CA THR A 114 0.81 -10.55 -0.99
C THR A 114 1.06 -12.04 -1.16
N HIS A 115 2.33 -12.47 -1.27
CA HIS A 115 2.66 -13.84 -1.64
C HIS A 115 3.53 -14.60 -0.63
N LYS A 116 4.12 -13.90 0.37
CA LYS A 116 5.09 -14.52 1.30
C LYS A 116 4.63 -14.51 2.76
N VAL A 117 3.41 -13.99 3.03
CA VAL A 117 2.82 -14.00 4.37
C VAL A 117 1.83 -15.16 4.48
N GLU A 118 2.10 -16.07 5.40
CA GLU A 118 1.13 -17.07 5.85
C GLU A 118 0.49 -16.53 7.12
N TYR A 119 -0.83 -16.34 7.13
CA TYR A 119 -1.56 -15.85 8.31
C TYR A 119 -1.74 -16.96 9.33
N VAL A 120 -0.66 -17.26 10.05
CA VAL A 120 -0.64 -18.13 11.24
C VAL A 120 -0.83 -17.29 12.50
N ASP A 121 -1.15 -17.93 13.63
CA ASP A 121 -1.42 -17.24 14.90
C ASP A 121 -0.34 -16.22 15.30
N GLU A 122 0.93 -16.52 15.04
CA GLU A 122 2.06 -15.63 15.29
C GLU A 122 1.99 -14.31 14.47
N LEU A 123 1.22 -14.29 13.38
CA LEU A 123 1.11 -13.16 12.43
C LEU A 123 -0.27 -12.48 12.44
N VAL A 124 -1.11 -12.73 13.46
CA VAL A 124 -2.42 -12.05 13.61
C VAL A 124 -2.27 -10.53 13.68
N ALA A 125 -1.23 -10.03 14.32
CA ALA A 125 -0.94 -8.59 14.37
C ALA A 125 -0.63 -8.02 12.97
N VAL A 126 0.04 -8.79 12.10
CA VAL A 126 0.28 -8.44 10.68
C VAL A 126 -1.03 -8.36 9.92
N GLN A 127 -1.92 -9.35 10.08
CA GLN A 127 -3.23 -9.36 9.44
C GLN A 127 -4.09 -8.18 9.89
N THR A 128 -4.13 -7.89 11.18
CA THR A 128 -4.86 -6.76 11.75
C THR A 128 -4.38 -5.44 11.16
N ARG A 129 -3.06 -5.26 11.07
CA ARG A 129 -2.45 -4.07 10.48
C ARG A 129 -2.75 -3.95 8.98
N HIS A 130 -2.70 -5.06 8.25
CA HIS A 130 -3.05 -5.08 6.82
C HIS A 130 -4.51 -4.66 6.61
N LEU A 131 -5.44 -5.20 7.38
CA LEU A 131 -6.85 -4.82 7.34
C LEU A 131 -7.06 -3.34 7.67
N GLN A 132 -6.30 -2.81 8.63
CA GLN A 132 -6.35 -1.39 8.96
C GLN A 132 -5.87 -0.53 7.78
N ALA A 133 -4.76 -0.89 7.14
CA ALA A 133 -4.27 -0.18 5.94
C ALA A 133 -5.30 -0.20 4.80
N VAL A 134 -5.96 -1.33 4.55
CA VAL A 134 -7.04 -1.41 3.55
C VAL A 134 -8.18 -0.45 3.87
N ARG A 135 -8.61 -0.37 5.15
CA ARG A 135 -9.67 0.56 5.59
C ARG A 135 -9.27 2.03 5.35
N GLU A 136 -8.03 2.38 5.65
CA GLU A 136 -7.48 3.73 5.44
C GLU A 136 -7.45 4.09 3.94
N HIS A 137 -7.03 3.15 3.08
CA HIS A 137 -7.06 3.34 1.63
C HIS A 137 -8.50 3.54 1.11
N LEU A 138 -9.43 2.68 1.54
CA LEU A 138 -10.85 2.81 1.17
C LEU A 138 -11.44 4.15 1.62
N ALA A 139 -11.11 4.60 2.84
CA ALA A 139 -11.55 5.89 3.34
C ALA A 139 -10.98 7.05 2.50
N THR A 140 -9.71 7.00 2.10
CA THR A 140 -9.07 8.02 1.25
C THR A 140 -9.74 8.09 -0.12
N ILE A 141 -9.91 6.95 -0.79
CA ILE A 141 -10.61 6.87 -2.08
C ILE A 141 -12.04 7.38 -1.93
N GLY A 142 -12.77 6.94 -0.89
CA GLY A 142 -14.14 7.35 -0.61
C GLY A 142 -14.29 8.85 -0.41
N ARG A 143 -13.34 9.52 0.29
CA ARG A 143 -13.35 10.98 0.42
C ARG A 143 -13.21 11.69 -0.93
N CYS A 144 -12.33 11.22 -1.79
CA CYS A 144 -12.17 11.79 -3.14
C CYS A 144 -13.45 11.59 -3.98
N LEU A 145 -14.08 10.42 -3.93
CA LEU A 145 -15.35 10.15 -4.61
C LEU A 145 -16.49 11.05 -4.09
N ALA A 146 -16.63 11.18 -2.76
CA ALA A 146 -17.63 12.06 -2.15
C ALA A 146 -17.50 13.53 -2.59
N ARG A 147 -16.25 14.04 -2.69
CA ARG A 147 -15.97 15.39 -3.22
C ARG A 147 -16.40 15.55 -4.68
N ALA A 148 -16.39 14.46 -5.45
CA ALA A 148 -16.87 14.42 -6.83
C ALA A 148 -18.39 14.15 -6.94
N GLY A 149 -19.11 14.00 -5.83
CA GLY A 149 -20.53 13.65 -5.82
C GLY A 149 -20.84 12.19 -6.14
N ILE A 150 -19.84 11.31 -6.09
CA ILE A 150 -19.94 9.88 -6.41
C ILE A 150 -20.09 9.07 -5.13
N ASP A 151 -20.84 7.96 -5.20
CA ASP A 151 -21.08 7.06 -4.07
C ASP A 151 -19.78 6.50 -3.51
N THR A 152 -19.55 6.65 -2.22
CA THR A 152 -18.32 6.19 -1.54
C THR A 152 -18.16 4.67 -1.55
N ARG A 153 -19.23 3.89 -1.78
CA ARG A 153 -19.20 2.43 -1.93
C ARG A 153 -18.37 1.98 -3.12
N ASP A 154 -18.22 2.83 -4.13
CA ASP A 154 -17.38 2.56 -5.31
C ASP A 154 -15.87 2.55 -5.00
N ALA A 155 -15.47 3.04 -3.82
CA ALA A 155 -14.08 2.96 -3.34
C ALA A 155 -13.55 1.52 -3.33
N LEU A 156 -14.38 0.55 -2.96
CA LEU A 156 -13.98 -0.86 -2.95
C LEU A 156 -13.63 -1.36 -4.37
N GLY A 157 -14.41 -0.97 -5.38
CA GLY A 157 -14.13 -1.35 -6.78
C GLY A 157 -12.80 -0.81 -7.27
N LEU A 158 -12.50 0.48 -7.02
CA LEU A 158 -11.22 1.09 -7.38
C LEU A 158 -10.05 0.45 -6.64
N HIS A 159 -10.20 0.20 -5.34
CA HIS A 159 -9.17 -0.47 -4.55
C HIS A 159 -8.89 -1.88 -5.08
N THR A 160 -9.94 -2.66 -5.34
CA THR A 160 -9.82 -4.03 -5.85
C THR A 160 -9.18 -4.05 -7.25
N LEU A 161 -9.55 -3.10 -8.11
CA LEU A 161 -8.94 -2.93 -9.43
C LEU A 161 -7.43 -2.70 -9.31
N LEU A 162 -7.01 -1.76 -8.48
CA LEU A 162 -5.61 -1.44 -8.24
C LEU A 162 -4.82 -2.66 -7.72
N VAL A 163 -5.32 -3.29 -6.66
CA VAL A 163 -4.67 -4.46 -6.05
C VAL A 163 -4.65 -5.64 -7.01
N GLY A 164 -5.72 -5.85 -7.78
CA GLY A 164 -5.79 -6.91 -8.80
C GLY A 164 -4.74 -6.75 -9.89
N PHE A 165 -4.50 -5.53 -10.39
CA PHE A 165 -3.44 -5.25 -11.36
C PHE A 165 -2.05 -5.55 -10.78
N ILE A 166 -1.76 -5.05 -9.59
CA ILE A 166 -0.48 -5.29 -8.91
C ILE A 166 -0.26 -6.79 -8.69
N HIS A 167 -1.28 -7.49 -8.17
CA HIS A 167 -1.20 -8.92 -7.89
C HIS A 167 -0.96 -9.74 -9.18
N THR A 168 -1.72 -9.46 -10.23
CA THR A 168 -1.59 -10.18 -11.51
C THR A 168 -0.23 -9.95 -12.14
N TRP A 169 0.25 -8.71 -12.14
CA TRP A 169 1.55 -8.36 -12.68
C TRP A 169 2.71 -9.00 -11.89
N MET A 170 2.58 -9.16 -10.56
CA MET A 170 3.60 -9.82 -9.73
C MET A 170 3.76 -11.31 -10.00
N LEU A 171 2.74 -11.97 -10.59
CA LEU A 171 2.85 -13.38 -10.99
C LEU A 171 3.78 -13.56 -12.19
N ASP A 172 3.85 -12.57 -13.08
CA ASP A 172 4.73 -12.55 -14.25
C ASP A 172 5.15 -11.11 -14.57
N PRO A 173 6.14 -10.57 -13.83
CA PRO A 173 6.62 -9.20 -14.04
C PRO A 173 7.15 -9.00 -15.46
N GLY A 174 6.60 -8.00 -16.17
CA GLY A 174 6.94 -7.71 -17.56
C GLY A 174 5.98 -8.32 -18.58
N SER A 175 4.98 -9.12 -18.19
CA SER A 175 3.93 -9.62 -19.09
C SER A 175 3.08 -8.50 -19.70
N PHE A 176 2.96 -7.39 -19.02
CA PHE A 176 2.33 -6.16 -19.50
C PHE A 176 2.92 -4.93 -18.79
N ASP A 177 2.70 -3.74 -19.36
CA ASP A 177 3.05 -2.46 -18.74
C ASP A 177 2.05 -2.14 -17.63
N LEU A 178 2.46 -2.32 -16.37
CA LEU A 178 1.60 -2.18 -15.20
C LEU A 178 0.98 -0.77 -15.10
N ALA A 179 1.80 0.26 -15.25
CA ALA A 179 1.34 1.63 -15.11
C ALA A 179 0.37 2.02 -16.23
N ARG A 180 0.67 1.65 -17.48
CA ARG A 180 -0.16 1.99 -18.64
C ARG A 180 -1.49 1.24 -18.65
N GLU A 181 -1.48 -0.08 -18.47
CA GLU A 181 -2.72 -0.86 -18.53
C GLU A 181 -3.59 -0.60 -17.29
N GLY A 182 -2.97 -0.43 -16.12
CA GLY A 182 -3.68 -0.05 -14.92
C GLY A 182 -4.29 1.35 -15.02
N ALA A 183 -3.57 2.35 -15.55
CA ALA A 183 -4.11 3.69 -15.79
C ALA A 183 -5.33 3.64 -16.73
N ARG A 184 -5.23 2.88 -17.83
CA ARG A 184 -6.34 2.70 -18.77
C ARG A 184 -7.58 2.10 -18.10
N ALA A 185 -7.41 1.09 -17.25
CA ALA A 185 -8.52 0.47 -16.54
C ALA A 185 -9.15 1.42 -15.50
N ILE A 186 -8.33 2.19 -14.79
CA ILE A 186 -8.78 3.23 -13.86
C ILE A 186 -9.59 4.28 -14.62
N ASP A 187 -9.13 4.73 -15.79
CA ASP A 187 -9.84 5.71 -16.63
C ASP A 187 -11.23 5.21 -17.06
N VAL A 188 -11.33 3.96 -17.51
CA VAL A 188 -12.61 3.35 -17.88
C VAL A 188 -13.55 3.26 -16.67
N TYR A 189 -13.03 2.88 -15.51
CA TYR A 189 -13.84 2.76 -14.29
C TYR A 189 -14.35 4.14 -13.83
N LEU A 190 -13.49 5.15 -13.75
CA LEU A 190 -13.86 6.51 -13.34
C LEU A 190 -14.85 7.16 -14.31
N ALA A 191 -14.66 6.98 -15.62
CA ALA A 191 -15.60 7.44 -16.63
C ALA A 191 -16.98 6.77 -16.49
N GLY A 192 -17.02 5.47 -16.20
CA GLY A 192 -18.25 4.74 -15.93
C GLY A 192 -19.00 5.26 -14.70
N LEU A 193 -18.28 5.56 -13.61
CA LEU A 193 -18.87 6.16 -12.41
C LEU A 193 -19.49 7.53 -12.71
N ALA A 194 -18.76 8.40 -13.38
CA ALA A 194 -19.23 9.76 -13.72
C ALA A 194 -20.47 9.70 -14.63
N ALA A 195 -20.50 8.80 -15.63
CA ALA A 195 -21.64 8.61 -16.52
C ALA A 195 -22.89 8.10 -15.79
N ARG A 196 -22.74 7.12 -14.90
CA ARG A 196 -23.83 6.57 -14.08
C ARG A 196 -24.48 7.65 -13.21
N ASP A 197 -23.67 8.46 -12.54
CA ASP A 197 -24.20 9.45 -11.60
C ASP A 197 -24.82 10.65 -12.33
N ALA A 198 -24.33 11.02 -13.52
CA ALA A 198 -25.00 11.99 -14.40
C ALA A 198 -26.39 11.50 -14.87
N GLN A 199 -26.53 10.22 -15.18
CA GLN A 199 -27.83 9.62 -15.56
C GLN A 199 -28.78 9.58 -14.38
N ALA A 200 -28.32 9.25 -13.18
CA ALA A 200 -29.14 9.23 -11.96
C ALA A 200 -29.67 10.63 -11.62
N ALA A 201 -28.84 11.67 -11.74
CA ALA A 201 -29.24 13.05 -11.53
C ALA A 201 -30.29 13.53 -12.54
N SER A 202 -30.14 13.16 -13.82
CA SER A 202 -31.07 13.48 -14.90
C SER A 202 -32.44 12.83 -14.69
N SER A 203 -32.47 11.57 -14.26
CA SER A 203 -33.73 10.83 -14.02
C SER A 203 -34.48 11.34 -12.77
N ALA A 204 -33.77 11.76 -11.74
CA ALA A 204 -34.37 12.36 -10.53
C ALA A 204 -35.01 13.73 -10.82
N GLY A 205 -34.40 14.57 -11.66
CA GLY A 205 -34.93 15.85 -12.10
C GLY A 205 -36.23 15.73 -12.92
N THR A 206 -36.39 14.68 -13.70
CA THR A 206 -37.58 14.45 -14.52
C THR A 206 -38.80 13.96 -13.70
N CYS A 207 -38.57 13.30 -12.56
CA CYS A 207 -39.61 12.83 -11.66
C CYS A 207 -40.17 13.95 -10.76
N ALA A 208 -39.37 14.99 -10.46
CA ALA A 208 -39.78 16.13 -9.63
C ALA A 208 -40.59 17.20 -10.42
N ALA A 209 -40.60 17.12 -11.74
CA ALA A 209 -41.31 18.06 -12.63
C ALA A 209 -42.71 17.57 -13.11
N ARG A 210 -43.20 16.46 -12.58
CA ARG A 210 -44.54 15.95 -12.77
C ARG A 210 -45.37 16.00 -11.48
#